data_411f658b6a0ad7db0a5dd51f76e5f376
#
_entry.id   411f658b6a0ad7db0a5dd51f76e5f376
#
_cell.length_a   1.000
_cell.length_b   1.000
_cell.length_c   1.000
_cell.angle_alpha   90.00
_cell.angle_beta   90.00
_cell.angle_gamma   90.00
#
_symmetry.space_group_name_H-M   'P 1'
#
loop_
_entity.id
_entity.type
_entity.pdbx_description
1 polymer ?
#
loop_
_entity_poly.entity_id
_entity_poly.type
_entity_poly.pdbx_seq_one_letter_code
_entity_poly.pdbx_strand_id
1 'polypeptide(L)'
;GSPVNAEDLAGHQAIFVAPLEVILASGSIYNMPPPTQGLASLILLGVYEQLGIEVAEGFDFVHGLVEATKCAFRVRDAHVTDPTYMDVTPADFLTPDALKGMASSVDGTKAAPWPEAGPGGDTVWLGAIDGQGRTVSFIQSIYWEFGSLC
;
A
#
# COMPACT_ATOMS: atom_id res chain seq x y z
N GLY A 1 19.44 -0.11 -23.47
CA GLY A 1 18.49 -1.23 -23.49
C GLY A 1 18.13 -1.63 -22.07
N SER A 2 17.16 -2.53 -21.91
CA SER A 2 16.74 -3.05 -20.60
C SER A 2 17.90 -3.76 -19.89
N PRO A 3 18.08 -3.60 -18.56
CA PRO A 3 19.00 -4.43 -17.78
C PRO A 3 18.55 -5.90 -17.70
N VAL A 4 17.25 -6.17 -17.90
CA VAL A 4 16.69 -7.54 -17.90
C VAL A 4 17.01 -8.24 -19.21
N ASN A 5 17.54 -9.45 -19.11
CA ASN A 5 17.93 -10.26 -20.27
C ASN A 5 17.18 -11.61 -20.32
N ALA A 6 17.45 -12.43 -21.32
CA ALA A 6 16.76 -13.71 -21.51
C ALA A 6 17.09 -14.74 -20.41
N GLU A 7 18.26 -14.65 -19.79
CA GLU A 7 18.67 -15.55 -18.70
C GLU A 7 17.89 -15.23 -17.42
N ASP A 8 17.69 -13.93 -17.11
CA ASP A 8 16.86 -13.49 -15.99
C ASP A 8 15.41 -14.00 -16.15
N LEU A 9 14.86 -13.91 -17.36
CA LEU A 9 13.51 -14.40 -17.64
C LEU A 9 13.41 -15.93 -17.54
N ALA A 10 14.42 -16.64 -18.01
CA ALA A 10 14.45 -18.11 -17.94
C ALA A 10 14.65 -18.62 -16.50
N GLY A 11 15.37 -17.86 -15.68
CA GLY A 11 15.61 -18.18 -14.27
C GLY A 11 14.46 -17.82 -13.33
N HIS A 12 13.50 -17.00 -13.78
CA HIS A 12 12.40 -16.56 -12.95
C HIS A 12 11.45 -17.69 -12.58
N GLN A 13 11.11 -17.81 -11.31
CA GLN A 13 10.14 -18.77 -10.79
C GLN A 13 9.12 -18.09 -9.90
N ALA A 14 7.85 -18.49 -10.02
CA ALA A 14 6.81 -18.09 -9.10
C ALA A 14 7.05 -18.74 -7.73
N ILE A 15 6.92 -17.95 -6.68
CA ILE A 15 7.06 -18.41 -5.30
C ILE A 15 5.77 -18.18 -4.52
N PHE A 16 5.50 -19.05 -3.53
CA PHE A 16 4.44 -18.84 -2.57
C PHE A 16 5.00 -18.10 -1.35
N VAL A 17 4.32 -17.03 -0.97
CA VAL A 17 4.69 -16.24 0.21
C VAL A 17 3.50 -16.11 1.15
N ALA A 18 3.76 -16.03 2.45
CA ALA A 18 2.72 -15.71 3.42
C ALA A 18 2.27 -14.26 3.23
N PRO A 19 0.96 -13.98 3.12
CA PRO A 19 0.48 -12.61 3.04
C PRO A 19 0.72 -11.87 4.35
N LEU A 20 0.82 -10.54 4.26
CA LEU A 20 0.69 -9.66 5.41
C LEU A 20 -0.79 -9.52 5.78
N GLU A 21 -1.06 -9.33 7.07
CA GLU A 21 -2.40 -9.17 7.61
C GLU A 21 -2.50 -7.90 8.44
N VAL A 22 -3.62 -7.19 8.32
CA VAL A 22 -4.09 -6.20 9.29
C VAL A 22 -5.46 -6.60 9.78
N ILE A 23 -5.65 -6.58 11.11
CA ILE A 23 -6.92 -6.91 11.75
C ILE A 23 -7.66 -5.63 12.04
N LEU A 24 -8.84 -5.48 11.43
CA LEU A 24 -9.76 -4.37 11.63
C LEU A 24 -11.01 -4.86 12.38
N ALA A 25 -11.83 -3.95 12.89
CA ALA A 25 -13.10 -4.30 13.53
C ALA A 25 -14.06 -5.05 12.58
N SER A 26 -13.98 -4.75 11.29
CA SER A 26 -14.79 -5.39 10.24
C SER A 26 -14.26 -6.77 9.79
N GLY A 27 -13.04 -7.15 10.17
CA GLY A 27 -12.38 -8.40 9.78
C GLY A 27 -10.92 -8.23 9.40
N SER A 28 -10.29 -9.31 8.95
CA SER A 28 -8.90 -9.32 8.53
C SER A 28 -8.76 -8.96 7.05
N ILE A 29 -7.80 -8.11 6.75
CA ILE A 29 -7.41 -7.76 5.37
C ILE A 29 -5.99 -8.23 5.12
N TYR A 30 -5.81 -8.86 3.97
CA TYR A 30 -4.54 -9.45 3.56
C TYR A 30 -4.01 -8.77 2.31
N ASN A 31 -2.70 -8.61 2.23
CA ASN A 31 -2.03 -8.15 1.02
C ASN A 31 -0.62 -8.74 0.92
N MET A 32 -0.02 -8.59 -0.24
CA MET A 32 1.30 -9.15 -0.54
C MET A 32 2.40 -8.39 0.22
N PRO A 33 3.43 -9.10 0.70
CA PRO A 33 4.61 -8.46 1.28
C PRO A 33 5.45 -7.72 0.23
N PRO A 34 6.46 -6.94 0.65
CA PRO A 34 7.45 -6.39 -0.25
C PRO A 34 8.05 -7.46 -1.20
N PRO A 35 8.44 -7.07 -2.41
CA PRO A 35 8.64 -5.69 -2.91
C PRO A 35 7.34 -5.00 -3.37
N THR A 36 6.18 -5.62 -3.20
CA THR A 36 4.92 -4.98 -3.54
C THR A 36 4.57 -3.85 -2.56
N GLN A 37 3.67 -2.96 -2.95
CA GLN A 37 3.17 -1.89 -2.09
C GLN A 37 2.02 -2.34 -1.16
N GLY A 38 1.81 -3.65 -1.03
CA GLY A 38 0.76 -4.22 -0.17
C GLY A 38 0.84 -3.77 1.28
N LEU A 39 2.05 -3.63 1.82
CA LEU A 39 2.27 -3.10 3.16
C LEU A 39 1.66 -1.71 3.34
N ALA A 40 1.84 -0.80 2.37
CA ALA A 40 1.32 0.56 2.49
C ALA A 40 -0.21 0.60 2.54
N SER A 41 -0.91 -0.23 1.76
CA SER A 41 -2.37 -0.30 1.82
C SER A 41 -2.89 -0.84 3.16
N LEU A 42 -2.20 -1.81 3.76
CA LEU A 42 -2.56 -2.34 5.07
C LEU A 42 -2.32 -1.32 6.19
N ILE A 43 -1.19 -0.59 6.15
CA ILE A 43 -0.92 0.50 7.10
C ILE A 43 -1.97 1.59 6.97
N LEU A 44 -2.31 2.02 5.75
CA LEU A 44 -3.33 3.04 5.51
C LEU A 44 -4.64 2.66 6.19
N LEU A 45 -5.13 1.45 5.95
CA LEU A 45 -6.39 0.97 6.53
C LEU A 45 -6.32 0.87 8.05
N GLY A 46 -5.22 0.32 8.59
CA GLY A 46 -5.04 0.19 10.03
C GLY A 46 -4.92 1.55 10.74
N VAL A 47 -4.19 2.50 10.16
CA VAL A 47 -4.09 3.87 10.71
C VAL A 47 -5.44 4.57 10.64
N TYR A 48 -6.13 4.48 9.48
CA TYR A 48 -7.44 5.10 9.32
C TYR A 48 -8.45 4.60 10.35
N GLU A 49 -8.49 3.30 10.62
CA GLU A 49 -9.35 2.75 11.67
C GLU A 49 -9.02 3.31 13.06
N GLN A 50 -7.73 3.48 13.38
CA GLN A 50 -7.31 4.05 14.66
C GLN A 50 -7.68 5.55 14.82
N LEU A 51 -7.96 6.26 13.72
CA LEU A 51 -8.48 7.64 13.77
C LEU A 51 -9.93 7.71 14.26
N GLY A 52 -10.69 6.61 14.22
CA GLY A 52 -12.05 6.53 14.72
C GLY A 52 -13.05 7.41 13.97
N ILE A 53 -12.83 7.64 12.67
CA ILE A 53 -13.70 8.46 11.83
C ILE A 53 -14.87 7.61 11.36
N GLU A 54 -16.08 7.96 11.83
CA GLU A 54 -17.31 7.21 11.54
C GLU A 54 -18.09 7.75 10.34
N VAL A 55 -17.75 8.95 9.87
CA VAL A 55 -18.42 9.56 8.71
C VAL A 55 -17.79 9.08 7.41
N ALA A 56 -18.62 8.93 6.36
CA ALA A 56 -18.18 8.49 5.04
C ALA A 56 -18.10 9.65 4.01
N GLU A 57 -18.24 10.88 4.48
CA GLU A 57 -18.24 12.09 3.65
C GLU A 57 -17.64 13.28 4.43
N GLY A 58 -17.32 14.35 3.71
CA GLY A 58 -16.90 15.60 4.30
C GLY A 58 -15.41 15.68 4.63
N PHE A 59 -15.06 16.72 5.38
CA PHE A 59 -13.68 17.06 5.66
C PHE A 59 -12.97 15.94 6.44
N ASP A 60 -13.54 15.47 7.54
CA ASP A 60 -12.90 14.49 8.43
C ASP A 60 -12.60 13.19 7.68
N PHE A 61 -13.54 12.73 6.85
CA PHE A 61 -13.36 11.54 6.02
C PHE A 61 -12.17 11.70 5.05
N VAL A 62 -12.18 12.76 4.24
CA VAL A 62 -11.15 12.99 3.24
C VAL A 62 -9.80 13.29 3.88
N HIS A 63 -9.80 14.15 4.91
CA HIS A 63 -8.59 14.51 5.65
C HIS A 63 -7.95 13.27 6.30
N GLY A 64 -8.74 12.46 6.99
CA GLY A 64 -8.25 11.23 7.61
C GLY A 64 -7.66 10.25 6.62
N LEU A 65 -8.31 10.03 5.47
CA LEU A 65 -7.76 9.19 4.41
C LEU A 65 -6.42 9.72 3.88
N VAL A 66 -6.33 11.02 3.63
CA VAL A 66 -5.09 11.64 3.13
C VAL A 66 -3.96 11.53 4.16
N GLU A 67 -4.23 11.82 5.43
CA GLU A 67 -3.21 11.74 6.47
C GLU A 67 -2.78 10.29 6.75
N ALA A 68 -3.72 9.33 6.79
CA ALA A 68 -3.39 7.91 6.88
C ALA A 68 -2.54 7.43 5.69
N THR A 69 -2.85 7.91 4.48
CA THR A 69 -2.04 7.64 3.28
C THR A 69 -0.62 8.18 3.43
N LYS A 70 -0.46 9.41 3.94
CA LYS A 70 0.87 9.98 4.19
C LYS A 70 1.68 9.16 5.20
N CYS A 71 1.05 8.68 6.28
CA CYS A 71 1.71 7.79 7.23
C CYS A 71 2.20 6.52 6.54
N ALA A 72 1.35 5.87 5.76
CA ALA A 72 1.68 4.65 5.03
C ALA A 72 2.80 4.87 4.00
N PHE A 73 2.75 5.96 3.26
CA PHE A 73 3.73 6.26 2.23
C PHE A 73 5.11 6.64 2.80
N ARG A 74 5.16 7.28 3.96
CA ARG A 74 6.45 7.50 4.65
C ARG A 74 7.14 6.19 5.00
N VAL A 75 6.41 5.20 5.48
CA VAL A 75 6.95 3.87 5.75
C VAL A 75 7.37 3.19 4.44
N ARG A 76 6.52 3.23 3.41
CA ARG A 76 6.84 2.67 2.10
C ARG A 76 8.12 3.25 1.54
N ASP A 77 8.21 4.57 1.47
CA ASP A 77 9.33 5.27 0.82
C ASP A 77 10.65 5.10 1.59
N ALA A 78 10.57 4.90 2.91
CA ALA A 78 11.74 4.68 3.74
C ALA A 78 12.22 3.21 3.75
N HIS A 79 11.34 2.22 3.59
CA HIS A 79 11.65 0.84 3.93
C HIS A 79 11.31 -0.18 2.84
N VAL A 80 10.33 0.09 1.96
CA VAL A 80 9.90 -0.92 0.96
C VAL A 80 10.86 -0.90 -0.22
N THR A 81 11.60 -1.99 -0.35
CA THR A 81 12.54 -2.25 -1.44
C THR A 81 12.60 -3.76 -1.71
N ASP A 82 13.61 -4.23 -2.43
CA ASP A 82 13.88 -5.65 -2.56
C ASP A 82 14.08 -6.25 -1.16
N PRO A 83 13.35 -7.33 -0.80
CA PRO A 83 13.42 -7.94 0.51
C PRO A 83 14.83 -8.35 0.97
N THR A 84 15.72 -8.62 0.01
CA THR A 84 17.13 -8.97 0.28
C THR A 84 17.89 -7.82 0.95
N TYR A 85 17.45 -6.58 0.72
CA TYR A 85 18.07 -5.36 1.23
C TYR A 85 17.26 -4.66 2.32
N MET A 86 16.16 -5.28 2.76
CA MET A 86 15.35 -4.73 3.85
C MET A 86 15.97 -5.09 5.20
N ASP A 87 16.08 -4.11 6.06
CA ASP A 87 16.58 -4.23 7.44
C ASP A 87 15.46 -4.21 8.49
N VAL A 88 14.20 -4.25 8.03
CA VAL A 88 13.00 -4.18 8.87
C VAL A 88 12.07 -5.36 8.58
N THR A 89 11.28 -5.75 9.58
CA THR A 89 10.21 -6.73 9.42
C THR A 89 8.91 -6.03 9.03
N PRO A 90 8.36 -6.23 7.82
CA PRO A 90 7.15 -5.52 7.39
C PRO A 90 5.96 -5.67 8.34
N ALA A 91 5.79 -6.84 8.98
CA ALA A 91 4.71 -7.10 9.93
C ALA A 91 4.78 -6.22 11.19
N ASP A 92 5.95 -5.72 11.57
CA ASP A 92 6.12 -4.87 12.76
C ASP A 92 5.36 -3.54 12.62
N PHE A 93 5.19 -3.04 11.39
CA PHE A 93 4.41 -1.84 11.10
C PHE A 93 2.88 -2.06 11.19
N LEU A 94 2.44 -3.31 11.24
CA LEU A 94 1.01 -3.68 11.29
C LEU A 94 0.55 -4.06 12.69
N THR A 95 1.43 -3.96 13.69
CA THR A 95 1.05 -4.19 15.08
C THR A 95 0.11 -3.09 15.58
N PRO A 96 -0.83 -3.40 16.51
CA PRO A 96 -1.75 -2.40 17.06
C PRO A 96 -1.04 -1.16 17.61
N ASP A 97 0.09 -1.35 18.29
CA ASP A 97 0.86 -0.25 18.87
C ASP A 97 1.52 0.63 17.80
N ALA A 98 2.06 0.04 16.74
CA ALA A 98 2.64 0.78 15.62
C ALA A 98 1.58 1.61 14.89
N LEU A 99 0.42 1.00 14.57
CA LEU A 99 -0.69 1.68 13.91
C LEU A 99 -1.26 2.81 14.77
N LYS A 100 -1.44 2.58 16.07
CA LYS A 100 -1.87 3.60 17.01
C LYS A 100 -0.86 4.73 17.14
N GLY A 101 0.43 4.41 17.16
CA GLY A 101 1.51 5.40 17.19
C GLY A 101 1.46 6.32 15.97
N MET A 102 1.30 5.75 14.78
CA MET A 102 1.15 6.51 13.54
C MET A 102 -0.13 7.38 13.56
N ALA A 103 -1.27 6.83 13.94
CA ALA A 103 -2.53 7.57 14.04
C ALA A 103 -2.44 8.74 15.03
N SER A 104 -1.75 8.56 16.15
CA SER A 104 -1.54 9.61 17.16
C SER A 104 -0.71 10.80 16.67
N SER A 105 0.02 10.64 15.55
CA SER A 105 0.78 11.72 14.91
C SER A 105 -0.06 12.58 13.97
N VAL A 106 -1.29 12.16 13.67
CA VAL A 106 -2.21 12.88 12.78
C VAL A 106 -2.89 14.02 13.54
N ASP A 107 -2.77 15.23 13.01
CA ASP A 107 -3.55 16.38 13.47
C ASP A 107 -4.90 16.40 12.73
N GLY A 108 -6.00 16.20 13.42
CA GLY A 108 -7.35 16.16 12.82
C GLY A 108 -7.81 17.46 12.18
N THR A 109 -7.08 18.56 12.37
CA THR A 109 -7.47 19.90 11.89
C THR A 109 -6.51 20.50 10.87
N LYS A 110 -5.31 19.93 10.76
CA LYS A 110 -4.25 20.50 9.94
C LYS A 110 -3.53 19.42 9.14
N ALA A 111 -3.40 19.66 7.83
CA ALA A 111 -2.64 18.78 6.96
C ALA A 111 -1.15 18.77 7.32
N ALA A 112 -0.58 17.59 7.47
CA ALA A 112 0.86 17.44 7.59
C ALA A 112 1.56 17.83 6.28
N PRO A 113 2.76 18.43 6.33
CA PRO A 113 3.54 18.70 5.14
C PRO A 113 3.79 17.41 4.34
N TRP A 114 3.72 17.54 3.02
CA TRP A 114 4.05 16.48 2.09
C TRP A 114 5.07 17.00 1.08
N PRO A 115 6.12 16.25 0.77
CA PRO A 115 7.05 16.65 -0.29
C PRO A 115 6.31 16.75 -1.63
N GLU A 116 6.85 17.54 -2.54
CA GLU A 116 6.29 17.66 -3.89
C GLU A 116 6.19 16.26 -4.52
N ALA A 117 5.07 16.03 -5.21
CA ALA A 117 4.87 14.78 -5.92
C ALA A 117 5.93 14.63 -7.01
N GLY A 118 6.61 13.49 -7.03
CA GLY A 118 7.43 13.09 -8.17
C GLY A 118 6.58 12.90 -9.43
N PRO A 119 7.19 12.64 -10.58
CA PRO A 119 6.46 12.34 -11.80
C PRO A 119 5.50 11.18 -11.55
N GLY A 120 4.23 11.38 -11.91
CA GLY A 120 3.17 10.39 -11.70
C GLY A 120 3.39 9.17 -12.59
N GLY A 121 3.10 7.97 -12.09
CA GLY A 121 2.95 6.77 -12.91
C GLY A 121 1.50 6.62 -13.37
N ASP A 122 1.27 5.77 -14.36
CA ASP A 122 -0.05 5.44 -14.87
C ASP A 122 -0.36 3.96 -14.61
N THR A 123 -1.51 3.70 -14.00
CA THR A 123 -1.94 2.34 -13.63
C THR A 123 -3.46 2.26 -13.72
N VAL A 124 -3.98 1.21 -14.35
CA VAL A 124 -5.41 0.93 -14.38
C VAL A 124 -5.77 -0.22 -13.46
N TRP A 125 -6.79 -0.02 -12.64
CA TRP A 125 -7.48 -1.06 -11.90
C TRP A 125 -8.90 -1.22 -12.41
N LEU A 126 -9.37 -2.45 -12.50
CA LEU A 126 -10.76 -2.75 -12.80
C LEU A 126 -11.29 -3.86 -11.89
N GLY A 127 -12.56 -3.77 -11.56
CA GLY A 127 -13.27 -4.78 -10.80
C GLY A 127 -14.57 -5.16 -11.49
N ALA A 128 -14.96 -6.42 -11.36
CA ALA A 128 -16.24 -6.92 -11.83
C ALA A 128 -16.80 -7.96 -10.86
N ILE A 129 -18.10 -7.95 -10.69
CA ILE A 129 -18.85 -8.96 -9.94
C ILE A 129 -20.01 -9.48 -10.79
N ASP A 130 -20.20 -10.77 -10.85
CA ASP A 130 -21.33 -11.35 -11.57
C ASP A 130 -22.55 -11.62 -10.66
N GLY A 131 -23.65 -12.01 -11.26
CA GLY A 131 -24.89 -12.31 -10.53
C GLY A 131 -24.82 -13.51 -9.59
N GLN A 132 -23.73 -14.28 -9.59
CA GLN A 132 -23.44 -15.39 -8.68
C GLN A 132 -22.47 -15.00 -7.56
N GLY A 133 -22.07 -13.73 -7.49
CA GLY A 133 -21.13 -13.22 -6.48
C GLY A 133 -19.65 -13.49 -6.79
N ARG A 134 -19.32 -14.02 -7.97
CA ARG A 134 -17.91 -14.18 -8.36
C ARG A 134 -17.33 -12.82 -8.68
N THR A 135 -16.19 -12.53 -8.06
CA THR A 135 -15.55 -11.21 -8.14
C THR A 135 -14.19 -11.34 -8.83
N VAL A 136 -13.92 -10.42 -9.74
CA VAL A 136 -12.60 -10.23 -10.34
C VAL A 136 -12.08 -8.86 -9.92
N SER A 137 -10.85 -8.82 -9.46
CA SER A 137 -10.09 -7.59 -9.23
C SER A 137 -8.81 -7.69 -10.05
N PHE A 138 -8.62 -6.78 -10.98
CA PHE A 138 -7.53 -6.83 -11.95
C PHE A 138 -6.80 -5.50 -12.01
N ILE A 139 -5.48 -5.56 -11.92
CA ILE A 139 -4.60 -4.40 -12.03
C ILE A 139 -3.64 -4.65 -13.18
N GLN A 140 -3.49 -3.66 -14.04
CA GLN A 140 -2.51 -3.68 -15.12
C GLN A 140 -1.69 -2.40 -15.13
N SER A 141 -0.38 -2.54 -15.10
CA SER A 141 0.54 -1.40 -15.12
C SER A 141 1.92 -1.84 -15.60
N ILE A 142 2.59 -0.94 -16.27
CA ILE A 142 4.03 -0.99 -16.52
C ILE A 142 4.72 0.20 -15.85
N TYR A 143 4.03 0.83 -14.86
CA TYR A 143 4.41 1.96 -14.03
C TYR A 143 4.38 3.31 -14.76
N TRP A 144 5.09 3.47 -15.84
CA TRP A 144 5.17 4.69 -16.67
C TRP A 144 4.90 4.35 -18.13
N GLU A 145 4.62 5.35 -18.95
CA GLU A 145 4.49 5.16 -20.39
C GLU A 145 5.75 4.46 -20.91
N PHE A 146 5.58 3.36 -21.64
CA PHE A 146 6.65 2.49 -22.15
C PHE A 146 7.53 1.83 -21.09
N GLY A 147 7.05 1.69 -19.84
CA GLY A 147 7.76 1.03 -18.75
C GLY A 147 8.89 1.87 -18.17
N SER A 148 10.08 1.31 -18.07
CA SER A 148 11.24 1.96 -17.43
C SER A 148 11.83 3.15 -18.22
N LEU A 149 11.39 3.41 -19.43
CA LEU A 149 11.95 4.41 -20.34
C LEU A 149 13.44 4.19 -20.70
N CYS A 150 13.97 2.97 -20.54
CA CYS A 150 15.34 2.59 -20.89
C CYS A 150 15.45 2.11 -22.34
#